data_d1eb24149a257c0f0865896e427e4744
#
_entry.id   d1eb24149a257c0f0865896e427e4744
#
_cell.length_a   1.000
_cell.length_b   1.000
_cell.length_c   1.000
_cell.angle_alpha   90.00
_cell.angle_beta   90.00
_cell.angle_gamma   90.00
#
_symmetry.space_group_name_H-M   'P 1'
#
loop_
_entity.id
_entity.type
_entity.pdbx_description
1 polymer ?
#
loop_
_entity_poly.entity_id
_entity_poly.type
_entity_poly.pdbx_seq_one_letter_code
_entity_poly.pdbx_strand_id
1 'polypeptide(L)'
;LSAIKLYSKALSKGLYTDKEKQLEIAENINAKADEIEGYVAEIITASREEFLSLDVNIGEFYLSELVTKIKLYYTEKLSLIKTDFFVGEYGDCLISGDFDRSVEVVQNIMENAIKYGDGKEISISFSEEEGCILIAVKNSGCTLPDTDLPHIFESFWRGANAENLKGSGLGLYICRQLMHKMNGEVFAQINDGDMCVTAVFGKTSCDMWV
;
A
#
# COMPACT_ATOMS: atom_id res chain seq x y z
N LEU A 1 -10.08 14.13 -20.17
CA LEU A 1 -11.09 14.23 -19.09
C LEU A 1 -12.42 14.86 -19.57
N SER A 2 -12.41 15.97 -20.33
CA SER A 2 -13.65 16.63 -20.81
C SER A 2 -14.47 15.77 -21.76
N ALA A 3 -13.83 15.01 -22.66
CA ALA A 3 -14.51 14.09 -23.57
C ALA A 3 -15.16 12.92 -22.83
N ILE A 4 -14.46 12.30 -21.89
CA ILE A 4 -15.00 11.20 -21.04
C ILE A 4 -16.24 11.70 -20.28
N LYS A 5 -16.16 12.88 -19.64
CA LYS A 5 -17.30 13.48 -18.94
C LYS A 5 -18.49 13.77 -19.87
N LEU A 6 -18.22 14.23 -21.09
CA LEU A 6 -19.26 14.52 -22.08
C LEU A 6 -19.96 13.23 -22.52
N TYR A 7 -19.22 12.21 -22.90
CA TYR A 7 -19.75 10.91 -23.32
C TYR A 7 -20.51 10.20 -22.19
N SER A 8 -19.93 10.15 -21.00
CA SER A 8 -20.59 9.57 -19.82
C SER A 8 -21.90 10.29 -19.48
N LYS A 9 -21.93 11.64 -19.55
CA LYS A 9 -23.14 12.43 -19.33
C LYS A 9 -24.19 12.24 -20.42
N ALA A 10 -23.76 12.03 -21.67
CA ALA A 10 -24.66 11.75 -22.78
C ALA A 10 -25.34 10.37 -22.63
N LEU A 11 -24.57 9.34 -22.23
CA LEU A 11 -25.09 8.02 -21.91
C LEU A 11 -26.05 8.06 -20.71
N SER A 12 -25.68 8.71 -19.61
CA SER A 12 -26.52 8.79 -18.41
C SER A 12 -27.82 9.57 -18.61
N LYS A 13 -27.87 10.48 -19.59
CA LYS A 13 -29.11 11.22 -19.98
C LYS A 13 -29.93 10.50 -21.02
N GLY A 14 -29.55 9.30 -21.48
CA GLY A 14 -30.27 8.54 -22.48
C GLY A 14 -30.33 9.22 -23.85
N LEU A 15 -29.36 10.10 -24.18
CA LEU A 15 -29.35 10.82 -25.46
C LEU A 15 -29.09 9.90 -26.66
N TYR A 16 -28.62 8.69 -26.41
CA TYR A 16 -28.41 7.65 -27.41
C TYR A 16 -29.29 6.45 -27.06
N THR A 17 -30.28 6.18 -27.92
CA THR A 17 -31.24 5.07 -27.76
C THR A 17 -30.77 3.82 -28.52
N ASP A 18 -29.89 3.98 -29.47
CA ASP A 18 -29.33 2.92 -30.28
C ASP A 18 -28.21 2.19 -29.50
N LYS A 19 -28.34 0.87 -29.38
CA LYS A 19 -27.42 0.01 -28.62
C LYS A 19 -26.00 -0.02 -29.23
N GLU A 20 -25.92 0.08 -30.56
CA GLU A 20 -24.64 0.10 -31.28
C GLU A 20 -23.88 1.39 -30.99
N LYS A 21 -24.56 2.54 -30.96
CA LYS A 21 -24.01 3.83 -30.58
C LYS A 21 -23.63 3.91 -29.10
N GLN A 22 -24.39 3.25 -28.23
CA GLN A 22 -24.00 3.16 -26.79
C GLN A 22 -22.71 2.38 -26.62
N LEU A 23 -22.52 1.28 -27.36
CA LEU A 23 -21.31 0.48 -27.33
C LEU A 23 -20.10 1.27 -27.85
N GLU A 24 -20.25 1.92 -29.03
CA GLU A 24 -19.21 2.78 -29.60
C GLU A 24 -18.75 3.89 -28.64
N ILE A 25 -19.69 4.51 -27.91
CA ILE A 25 -19.38 5.55 -26.94
C ILE A 25 -18.67 4.97 -25.72
N ALA A 26 -19.06 3.77 -25.26
CA ALA A 26 -18.39 3.10 -24.15
C ALA A 26 -16.96 2.72 -24.52
N GLU A 27 -16.73 2.22 -25.75
CA GLU A 27 -15.39 1.95 -26.28
C GLU A 27 -14.53 3.22 -26.38
N ASN A 28 -15.11 4.34 -26.82
CA ASN A 28 -14.43 5.64 -26.86
C ASN A 28 -14.07 6.17 -25.46
N ILE A 29 -14.91 5.92 -24.44
CA ILE A 29 -14.61 6.25 -23.05
C ILE A 29 -13.41 5.43 -22.56
N ASN A 30 -13.43 4.12 -22.79
CA ASN A 30 -12.36 3.22 -22.41
C ASN A 30 -11.04 3.60 -23.10
N ALA A 31 -11.03 3.80 -24.42
CA ALA A 31 -9.85 4.22 -25.15
C ALA A 31 -9.26 5.54 -24.63
N LYS A 32 -10.11 6.50 -24.23
CA LYS A 32 -9.63 7.75 -23.61
C LYS A 32 -9.18 7.59 -22.18
N ALA A 33 -9.67 6.62 -21.45
CA ALA A 33 -9.17 6.26 -20.12
C ALA A 33 -7.77 5.64 -20.24
N ASP A 34 -7.60 4.67 -21.17
CA ASP A 34 -6.31 4.03 -21.44
C ASP A 34 -5.23 5.04 -21.87
N GLU A 35 -5.60 6.03 -22.72
CA GLU A 35 -4.72 7.13 -23.13
C GLU A 35 -4.27 7.98 -21.92
N ILE A 36 -5.18 8.28 -20.98
CA ILE A 36 -4.86 9.02 -19.76
C ILE A 36 -3.96 8.19 -18.83
N GLU A 37 -4.22 6.90 -18.69
CA GLU A 37 -3.36 5.98 -17.94
C GLU A 37 -1.96 5.93 -18.55
N GLY A 38 -1.84 5.89 -19.87
CA GLY A 38 -0.57 5.99 -20.58
C GLY A 38 0.18 7.29 -20.28
N TYR A 39 -0.48 8.44 -20.36
CA TYR A 39 0.14 9.73 -20.04
C TYR A 39 0.54 9.84 -18.55
N VAL A 40 -0.27 9.31 -17.65
CA VAL A 40 0.09 9.24 -16.23
C VAL A 40 1.31 8.36 -16.03
N ALA A 41 1.39 7.21 -16.68
CA ALA A 41 2.55 6.33 -16.65
C ALA A 41 3.82 7.00 -17.23
N GLU A 42 3.68 7.75 -18.34
CA GLU A 42 4.78 8.53 -18.94
C GLU A 42 5.23 9.67 -18.01
N ILE A 43 4.30 10.43 -17.42
CA ILE A 43 4.61 11.50 -16.47
C ILE A 43 5.33 10.92 -15.25
N ILE A 44 4.89 9.79 -14.72
CA ILE A 44 5.53 9.15 -13.58
C ILE A 44 6.88 8.57 -13.98
N THR A 45 7.03 8.05 -15.21
CA THR A 45 8.32 7.57 -15.72
C THR A 45 9.29 8.72 -15.95
N ALA A 46 8.84 9.83 -16.51
CA ALA A 46 9.64 11.04 -16.72
C ALA A 46 9.93 11.79 -15.41
N SER A 47 9.01 11.77 -14.46
CA SER A 47 9.17 12.33 -13.12
C SER A 47 9.83 11.34 -12.14
N ARG A 48 10.18 10.12 -12.60
CA ARG A 48 10.82 9.08 -11.80
C ARG A 48 12.09 9.54 -11.10
N GLU A 49 12.82 10.48 -11.67
CA GLU A 49 14.00 11.08 -11.03
C GLU A 49 13.62 12.19 -10.04
N GLU A 50 12.55 12.94 -10.26
CA GLU A 50 12.08 14.03 -9.39
C GLU A 50 11.00 13.60 -8.38
N PHE A 51 10.11 12.70 -8.74
CA PHE A 51 9.07 12.16 -7.82
C PHE A 51 9.64 11.08 -6.89
N LEU A 52 10.76 10.46 -7.28
CA LEU A 52 11.58 9.57 -6.45
C LEU A 52 12.73 10.28 -5.75
N SER A 53 12.76 11.60 -5.71
CA SER A 53 13.34 12.29 -4.56
C SER A 53 12.43 12.07 -3.34
N LEU A 54 12.12 10.80 -3.06
CA LEU A 54 11.78 10.33 -1.74
C LEU A 54 13.05 10.58 -0.91
N ASP A 55 13.29 11.86 -0.57
CA ASP A 55 14.39 12.21 0.30
C ASP A 55 14.16 11.47 1.61
N VAL A 56 15.13 10.63 1.94
CA VAL A 56 15.12 9.83 3.15
C VAL A 56 16.24 10.38 4.04
N ASN A 57 15.86 10.88 5.19
CA ASN A 57 16.80 11.35 6.21
C ASN A 57 17.07 10.22 7.19
N ILE A 58 18.10 9.40 6.90
CA ILE A 58 18.46 8.28 7.77
C ILE A 58 18.91 8.81 9.12
N GLY A 59 18.23 8.39 10.15
CA GLY A 59 18.49 8.66 11.55
C GLY A 59 18.25 7.41 12.38
N GLU A 60 18.07 7.59 13.67
CA GLU A 60 17.71 6.54 14.60
C GLU A 60 16.45 6.95 15.36
N PHE A 61 15.56 5.98 15.58
CA PHE A 61 14.35 6.18 16.36
C PHE A 61 14.00 4.89 17.12
N TYR A 62 13.25 5.01 18.21
CA TYR A 62 12.79 3.84 18.94
C TYR A 62 11.60 3.16 18.26
N LEU A 63 11.58 1.82 18.26
CA LEU A 63 10.43 1.04 17.78
C LEU A 63 9.13 1.46 18.48
N SER A 64 9.21 1.75 19.79
CA SER A 64 8.07 2.21 20.59
C SER A 64 7.46 3.51 20.08
N GLU A 65 8.24 4.44 19.51
CA GLU A 65 7.74 5.68 18.92
C GLU A 65 6.89 5.39 17.68
N LEU A 66 7.39 4.53 16.78
CA LEU A 66 6.67 4.08 15.58
C LEU A 66 5.36 3.37 15.95
N VAL A 67 5.44 2.39 16.86
CA VAL A 67 4.27 1.63 17.31
C VAL A 67 3.23 2.54 17.96
N THR A 68 3.67 3.48 18.81
CA THR A 68 2.77 4.45 19.46
C THR A 68 2.04 5.31 18.42
N LYS A 69 2.75 5.78 17.38
CA LYS A 69 2.17 6.58 16.30
C LYS A 69 1.11 5.80 15.53
N ILE A 70 1.40 4.54 15.20
CA ILE A 70 0.47 3.66 14.47
C ILE A 70 -0.75 3.31 15.34
N LYS A 71 -0.55 2.95 16.61
CA LYS A 71 -1.67 2.67 17.54
C LYS A 71 -2.58 3.87 17.69
N LEU A 72 -2.02 5.07 17.88
CA LEU A 72 -2.81 6.29 18.02
C LEU A 72 -3.72 6.54 16.81
N TYR A 73 -3.22 6.25 15.61
CA TYR A 73 -3.95 6.51 14.37
C TYR A 73 -5.01 5.43 14.07
N TYR A 74 -4.71 4.15 14.33
CA TYR A 74 -5.55 3.05 13.86
C TYR A 74 -6.51 2.49 14.92
N THR A 75 -6.26 2.67 16.22
CA THR A 75 -7.14 2.11 17.27
C THR A 75 -8.58 2.62 17.13
N GLU A 76 -8.77 3.92 17.05
CA GLU A 76 -10.10 4.52 16.89
C GLU A 76 -10.69 4.22 15.51
N LYS A 77 -9.88 4.35 14.44
CA LYS A 77 -10.30 4.11 13.05
C LYS A 77 -10.85 2.70 12.86
N LEU A 78 -10.15 1.68 13.36
CA LEU A 78 -10.56 0.28 13.23
C LEU A 78 -11.76 -0.05 14.13
N SER A 79 -11.81 0.52 15.32
CA SER A 79 -12.99 0.40 16.21
C SER A 79 -14.27 0.92 15.53
N LEU A 80 -14.20 2.06 14.84
CA LEU A 80 -15.35 2.65 14.13
C LEU A 80 -15.90 1.74 13.03
N ILE A 81 -15.03 0.99 12.34
CA ILE A 81 -15.43 0.03 11.29
C ILE A 81 -15.63 -1.39 11.84
N LYS A 82 -15.56 -1.58 13.16
CA LYS A 82 -15.75 -2.86 13.88
C LYS A 82 -14.77 -3.96 13.43
N THR A 83 -13.54 -3.59 13.17
CA THR A 83 -12.43 -4.51 12.88
C THR A 83 -11.63 -4.71 14.15
N ASP A 84 -11.39 -5.95 14.54
CA ASP A 84 -10.55 -6.29 15.68
C ASP A 84 -9.10 -5.94 15.35
N PHE A 85 -8.45 -5.21 16.26
CA PHE A 85 -7.08 -4.75 16.07
C PHE A 85 -6.17 -5.20 17.19
N PHE A 86 -5.17 -6.00 16.86
CA PHE A 86 -4.21 -6.54 17.80
C PHE A 86 -2.80 -6.03 17.48
N VAL A 87 -2.09 -5.61 18.53
CA VAL A 87 -0.68 -5.25 18.45
C VAL A 87 0.08 -6.13 19.41
N GLY A 88 0.95 -6.98 18.85
CA GLY A 88 1.76 -7.93 19.59
C GLY A 88 2.74 -7.28 20.55
N GLU A 89 3.32 -8.09 21.43
CA GLU A 89 4.41 -7.66 22.31
C GLU A 89 5.69 -7.43 21.49
N TYR A 90 6.49 -6.47 21.93
CA TYR A 90 7.79 -6.15 21.32
C TYR A 90 8.78 -5.67 22.37
N GLY A 91 10.05 -5.99 22.16
CA GLY A 91 11.15 -5.36 22.87
C GLY A 91 11.47 -4.00 22.24
N ASP A 92 11.62 -2.96 23.05
CA ASP A 92 12.02 -1.66 22.52
C ASP A 92 13.48 -1.66 22.07
N CYS A 93 13.75 -1.08 20.92
CA CYS A 93 15.09 -1.02 20.33
C CYS A 93 15.21 0.17 19.38
N LEU A 94 16.45 0.56 19.08
CA LEU A 94 16.74 1.58 18.07
C LEU A 94 16.70 0.96 16.67
N ILE A 95 15.98 1.61 15.79
CA ILE A 95 15.85 1.28 14.37
C ILE A 95 16.61 2.35 13.57
N SER A 96 17.40 1.92 12.60
CA SER A 96 18.03 2.79 11.61
C SER A 96 17.04 3.03 10.46
N GLY A 97 16.74 4.29 10.18
CA GLY A 97 15.83 4.68 9.12
C GLY A 97 15.35 6.12 9.25
N ASP A 98 14.41 6.49 8.40
CA ASP A 98 13.68 7.75 8.51
C ASP A 98 12.36 7.50 9.21
N PHE A 99 12.13 8.15 10.35
CA PHE A 99 10.93 7.94 11.16
C PHE A 99 9.64 8.22 10.39
N ASP A 100 9.54 9.35 9.70
CA ASP A 100 8.30 9.74 9.00
C ASP A 100 8.04 8.82 7.81
N ARG A 101 9.09 8.41 7.10
CA ARG A 101 8.99 7.43 6.00
C ARG A 101 8.65 6.02 6.51
N SER A 102 9.17 5.65 7.66
CA SER A 102 8.79 4.37 8.32
C SER A 102 7.32 4.36 8.73
N VAL A 103 6.82 5.48 9.26
CA VAL A 103 5.38 5.66 9.53
C VAL A 103 4.58 5.54 8.24
N GLU A 104 5.00 6.19 7.15
CA GLU A 104 4.33 6.12 5.83
C GLU A 104 4.27 4.68 5.30
N VAL A 105 5.36 3.92 5.41
CA VAL A 105 5.41 2.50 5.01
C VAL A 105 4.36 1.69 5.77
N VAL A 106 4.37 1.76 7.11
CA VAL A 106 3.42 0.98 7.90
C VAL A 106 1.97 1.43 7.65
N GLN A 107 1.73 2.73 7.47
CA GLN A 107 0.40 3.25 7.11
C GLN A 107 -0.08 2.72 5.77
N ASN A 108 0.75 2.70 4.73
CA ASN A 108 0.39 2.15 3.43
C ASN A 108 0.04 0.65 3.52
N ILE A 109 0.77 -0.11 4.33
CA ILE A 109 0.47 -1.53 4.57
C ILE A 109 -0.86 -1.68 5.32
N MET A 110 -1.10 -0.89 6.36
CA MET A 110 -2.35 -0.88 7.13
C MET A 110 -3.57 -0.49 6.27
N GLU A 111 -3.44 0.55 5.43
CA GLU A 111 -4.54 0.94 4.53
C GLU A 111 -4.86 -0.18 3.51
N ASN A 112 -3.85 -0.91 3.04
CA ASN A 112 -4.08 -2.08 2.20
C ASN A 112 -4.76 -3.21 2.98
N ALA A 113 -4.35 -3.48 4.22
CA ALA A 113 -4.98 -4.47 5.09
C ALA A 113 -6.47 -4.16 5.32
N ILE A 114 -6.80 -2.88 5.58
CA ILE A 114 -8.19 -2.42 5.74
C ILE A 114 -8.98 -2.59 4.44
N LYS A 115 -8.37 -2.28 3.31
CA LYS A 115 -9.03 -2.22 2.02
C LYS A 115 -9.29 -3.57 1.40
N TYR A 116 -8.38 -4.51 1.57
CA TYR A 116 -8.38 -5.82 0.88
C TYR A 116 -8.65 -7.00 1.81
N GLY A 117 -8.70 -6.79 3.12
CA GLY A 117 -9.15 -7.78 4.09
C GLY A 117 -10.66 -7.93 4.15
N ASP A 118 -11.14 -8.90 4.91
CA ASP A 118 -12.57 -9.15 5.12
C ASP A 118 -13.19 -8.26 6.23
N GLY A 119 -12.40 -7.36 6.80
CA GLY A 119 -12.81 -6.42 7.83
C GLY A 119 -12.99 -7.03 9.24
N LYS A 120 -12.61 -8.30 9.45
CA LYS A 120 -12.75 -8.93 10.76
C LYS A 120 -11.57 -8.62 11.68
N GLU A 121 -10.35 -8.90 11.22
CA GLU A 121 -9.16 -8.80 12.05
C GLU A 121 -7.97 -8.19 11.30
N ILE A 122 -7.24 -7.32 11.96
CA ILE A 122 -5.91 -6.86 11.57
C ILE A 122 -4.99 -6.96 12.78
N SER A 123 -3.81 -7.54 12.59
CA SER A 123 -2.80 -7.64 13.64
C SER A 123 -1.43 -7.16 13.17
N ILE A 124 -0.68 -6.58 14.11
CA ILE A 124 0.72 -6.22 13.92
C ILE A 124 1.54 -7.11 14.86
N SER A 125 2.52 -7.80 14.32
CA SER A 125 3.48 -8.59 15.09
C SER A 125 4.92 -8.15 14.80
N PHE A 126 5.80 -8.47 15.73
CA PHE A 126 7.20 -8.06 15.71
C PHE A 126 8.08 -9.28 15.93
N SER A 127 9.17 -9.37 15.18
CA SER A 127 10.23 -10.34 15.40
C SER A 127 11.59 -9.71 15.14
N GLU A 128 12.62 -10.34 15.68
CA GLU A 128 14.02 -9.93 15.46
C GLU A 128 14.77 -11.09 14.81
N GLU A 129 15.36 -10.84 13.64
CA GLU A 129 16.13 -11.82 12.89
C GLU A 129 17.40 -11.16 12.31
N GLU A 130 18.55 -11.76 12.53
CA GLU A 130 19.85 -11.34 11.95
C GLU A 130 20.17 -9.84 12.12
N GLY A 131 19.80 -9.26 13.27
CA GLY A 131 20.03 -7.84 13.53
C GLY A 131 19.04 -6.89 12.81
N CYS A 132 17.94 -7.43 12.32
CA CYS A 132 16.84 -6.68 11.75
C CYS A 132 15.58 -6.83 12.59
N ILE A 133 14.74 -5.80 12.57
CA ILE A 133 13.39 -5.82 13.14
C ILE A 133 12.39 -6.03 12.02
N LEU A 134 11.59 -7.07 12.14
CA LEU A 134 10.50 -7.38 11.24
C LEU A 134 9.19 -6.89 11.83
N ILE A 135 8.47 -6.05 11.10
CA ILE A 135 7.15 -5.54 11.45
C ILE A 135 6.17 -6.15 10.46
N ALA A 136 5.38 -7.11 10.90
CA ALA A 136 4.43 -7.84 10.07
C ALA A 136 3.00 -7.37 10.36
N VAL A 137 2.32 -6.89 9.34
CA VAL A 137 0.88 -6.56 9.37
C VAL A 137 0.13 -7.69 8.69
N LYS A 138 -0.77 -8.31 9.43
CA LYS A 138 -1.60 -9.40 8.95
C LYS A 138 -3.06 -8.97 8.93
N ASN A 139 -3.78 -9.27 7.85
CA ASN A 139 -5.23 -9.13 7.77
C ASN A 139 -5.89 -10.44 7.39
N SER A 140 -7.06 -10.69 7.94
CA SER A 140 -7.89 -11.84 7.59
C SER A 140 -8.56 -11.69 6.21
N GLY A 141 -8.88 -12.83 5.58
CA GLY A 141 -9.75 -12.91 4.42
C GLY A 141 -9.14 -12.41 3.11
N CYS A 142 -7.90 -12.78 2.83
CA CYS A 142 -7.24 -12.48 1.55
C CYS A 142 -7.93 -13.21 0.39
N THR A 143 -8.27 -12.47 -0.66
CA THR A 143 -8.86 -13.01 -1.90
C THR A 143 -7.91 -12.92 -3.10
N LEU A 144 -6.65 -12.53 -2.86
CA LEU A 144 -5.62 -12.44 -3.89
C LEU A 144 -5.14 -13.86 -4.26
N PRO A 145 -5.08 -14.23 -5.55
CA PRO A 145 -4.45 -15.47 -5.98
C PRO A 145 -2.94 -15.48 -5.68
N ASP A 146 -2.39 -16.63 -5.30
CA ASP A 146 -0.95 -16.79 -5.04
C ASP A 146 -0.09 -16.40 -6.25
N THR A 147 -0.60 -16.60 -7.47
CA THR A 147 0.05 -16.20 -8.72
C THR A 147 0.28 -14.71 -8.84
N ASP A 148 -0.54 -13.90 -8.18
CA ASP A 148 -0.52 -12.45 -8.24
C ASP A 148 0.40 -11.83 -7.18
N LEU A 149 0.76 -12.61 -6.15
CA LEU A 149 1.58 -12.15 -5.03
C LEU A 149 2.91 -11.50 -5.44
N PRO A 150 3.68 -12.03 -6.44
CA PRO A 150 4.92 -11.39 -6.89
C PRO A 150 4.74 -9.98 -7.47
N HIS A 151 3.54 -9.67 -7.97
CA HIS A 151 3.25 -8.44 -8.69
C HIS A 151 2.74 -7.30 -7.79
N ILE A 152 2.33 -7.55 -6.54
CA ILE A 152 1.71 -6.54 -5.67
C ILE A 152 2.60 -5.33 -5.37
N PHE A 153 3.91 -5.46 -5.55
CA PHE A 153 4.89 -4.38 -5.38
C PHE A 153 5.27 -3.69 -6.70
N GLU A 154 4.65 -4.06 -7.82
CA GLU A 154 4.82 -3.36 -9.09
C GLU A 154 4.02 -2.06 -9.12
N SER A 155 4.53 -1.06 -9.82
CA SER A 155 3.84 0.24 -9.95
C SER A 155 2.55 0.09 -10.75
N PHE A 156 1.45 0.68 -10.22
CA PHE A 156 0.09 0.64 -10.81
C PHE A 156 -0.54 -0.73 -10.92
N TRP A 157 0.10 -1.77 -10.40
CA TRP A 157 -0.47 -3.09 -10.43
C TRP A 157 -1.70 -3.18 -9.51
N ARG A 158 -2.74 -3.83 -10.00
CA ARG A 158 -3.99 -4.07 -9.29
C ARG A 158 -4.53 -5.44 -9.66
N GLY A 159 -4.71 -6.31 -8.68
CA GLY A 159 -5.32 -7.61 -8.88
C GLY A 159 -6.80 -7.53 -9.25
N ALA A 160 -7.35 -8.63 -9.75
CA ALA A 160 -8.78 -8.75 -10.09
C ALA A 160 -9.69 -8.46 -8.88
N ASN A 161 -9.23 -8.71 -7.66
CA ASN A 161 -9.94 -8.38 -6.41
C ASN A 161 -10.06 -6.87 -6.14
N ALA A 162 -9.39 -6.03 -6.94
CA ALA A 162 -9.35 -4.57 -6.78
C ALA A 162 -10.24 -3.80 -7.77
N GLU A 163 -10.97 -4.46 -8.69
CA GLU A 163 -11.73 -3.81 -9.78
C GLU A 163 -12.71 -2.74 -9.29
N ASN A 164 -13.39 -2.97 -8.16
CA ASN A 164 -14.38 -2.05 -7.62
C ASN A 164 -13.85 -1.16 -6.48
N LEU A 165 -12.56 -1.25 -6.14
CA LEU A 165 -11.95 -0.50 -5.05
C LEU A 165 -11.16 0.69 -5.61
N LYS A 166 -11.32 1.88 -5.02
CA LYS A 166 -10.53 3.06 -5.42
C LYS A 166 -9.07 2.90 -5.00
N GLY A 167 -8.13 3.25 -5.89
CA GLY A 167 -6.71 3.28 -5.58
C GLY A 167 -5.84 3.26 -6.83
N SER A 168 -4.64 3.82 -6.72
CA SER A 168 -3.70 3.98 -7.83
C SER A 168 -2.81 2.75 -8.10
N GLY A 169 -2.74 1.78 -7.18
CA GLY A 169 -1.76 0.68 -7.25
C GLY A 169 -0.32 1.10 -6.91
N LEU A 170 -0.14 2.25 -6.25
CA LEU A 170 1.18 2.79 -5.92
C LEU A 170 1.61 2.53 -4.46
N GLY A 171 0.70 2.24 -3.54
CA GLY A 171 1.00 2.19 -2.10
C GLY A 171 2.12 1.21 -1.75
N LEU A 172 2.01 -0.07 -2.14
CA LEU A 172 3.05 -1.08 -1.87
C LEU A 172 4.33 -0.86 -2.69
N TYR A 173 4.21 -0.33 -3.91
CA TYR A 173 5.37 0.08 -4.69
C TYR A 173 6.19 1.16 -3.96
N ILE A 174 5.52 2.19 -3.41
CA ILE A 174 6.15 3.24 -2.60
C ILE A 174 6.79 2.64 -1.35
N CYS A 175 6.11 1.72 -0.65
CA CYS A 175 6.69 0.99 0.48
C CYS A 175 8.03 0.35 0.11
N ARG A 176 8.08 -0.37 -1.01
CA ARG A 176 9.30 -1.05 -1.47
C ARG A 176 10.43 -0.07 -1.80
N GLN A 177 10.11 1.05 -2.46
CA GLN A 177 11.10 2.08 -2.77
C GLN A 177 11.67 2.74 -1.50
N LEU A 178 10.79 3.09 -0.53
CA LEU A 178 11.21 3.68 0.75
C LEU A 178 12.06 2.71 1.55
N MET A 179 11.62 1.45 1.67
CA MET A 179 12.38 0.43 2.38
C MET A 179 13.77 0.21 1.78
N HIS A 180 13.89 0.10 0.45
CA HIS A 180 15.20 -0.02 -0.22
C HIS A 180 16.09 1.19 0.05
N LYS A 181 15.54 2.43 0.05
CA LYS A 181 16.32 3.63 0.38
C LYS A 181 16.77 3.68 1.84
N MET A 182 16.05 3.03 2.72
CA MET A 182 16.40 2.86 4.14
C MET A 182 17.25 1.60 4.40
N ASN A 183 17.78 0.93 3.35
CA ASN A 183 18.49 -0.34 3.42
C ASN A 183 17.69 -1.46 4.09
N GLY A 184 16.36 -1.38 4.01
CA GLY A 184 15.42 -2.38 4.47
C GLY A 184 14.79 -3.14 3.30
N GLU A 185 13.83 -4.00 3.60
CA GLU A 185 13.09 -4.79 2.62
C GLU A 185 11.60 -4.84 2.98
N VAL A 186 10.76 -5.15 2.01
CA VAL A 186 9.35 -5.45 2.25
C VAL A 186 8.92 -6.63 1.39
N PHE A 187 8.23 -7.58 1.99
CA PHE A 187 7.71 -8.76 1.31
C PHE A 187 6.32 -9.12 1.82
N ALA A 188 5.64 -10.00 1.10
CA ALA A 188 4.32 -10.45 1.46
C ALA A 188 4.17 -11.96 1.31
N GLN A 189 3.28 -12.53 2.12
CA GLN A 189 2.94 -13.95 2.11
C GLN A 189 1.43 -14.11 2.31
N ILE A 190 0.88 -15.16 1.76
CA ILE A 190 -0.50 -15.59 2.02
C ILE A 190 -0.42 -16.93 2.77
N ASN A 191 -0.97 -16.96 3.99
CA ASN A 191 -0.99 -18.15 4.82
C ASN A 191 -2.43 -18.39 5.30
N ASP A 192 -2.96 -19.57 5.04
CA ASP A 192 -4.31 -19.98 5.47
C ASP A 192 -5.43 -19.00 5.07
N GLY A 193 -5.28 -18.31 3.95
CA GLY A 193 -6.24 -17.33 3.46
C GLY A 193 -6.11 -15.95 4.08
N ASP A 194 -5.04 -15.68 4.84
CA ASP A 194 -4.71 -14.36 5.38
C ASP A 194 -3.49 -13.78 4.67
N MET A 195 -3.53 -12.46 4.42
CA MET A 195 -2.39 -11.72 3.87
C MET A 195 -1.51 -11.22 5.02
N CYS A 196 -0.21 -11.42 4.88
CA CYS A 196 0.80 -10.88 5.79
C CYS A 196 1.83 -10.09 4.97
N VAL A 197 1.94 -8.79 5.23
CA VAL A 197 2.97 -7.92 4.64
C VAL A 197 3.96 -7.54 5.71
N THR A 198 5.24 -7.84 5.47
CA THR A 198 6.32 -7.64 6.45
C THR A 198 7.30 -6.59 5.94
N ALA A 199 7.54 -5.56 6.74
CA ALA A 199 8.60 -4.58 6.55
C ALA A 199 9.80 -4.93 7.46
N VAL A 200 11.01 -4.93 6.89
CA VAL A 200 12.26 -5.32 7.54
C VAL A 200 13.14 -4.10 7.72
N PHE A 201 13.40 -3.71 8.94
CA PHE A 201 14.23 -2.55 9.28
C PHE A 201 15.55 -2.98 9.90
N GLY A 202 16.63 -2.30 9.57
CA GLY A 202 17.92 -2.49 10.26
C GLY A 202 17.81 -2.05 11.72
N LYS A 203 18.25 -2.91 12.65
CA LYS A 203 18.42 -2.56 14.05
C LYS A 203 19.78 -1.91 14.24
N THR A 204 19.82 -0.76 14.91
CA THR A 204 21.09 -0.18 15.30
C THR A 204 21.70 -1.06 16.39
N SER A 205 22.90 -1.59 16.14
CA SER A 205 23.67 -2.28 17.19
C SER A 205 24.02 -1.24 18.26
N CYS A 206 23.52 -1.44 19.45
CA CYS A 206 24.02 -0.73 20.61
C CYS A 206 25.43 -1.26 20.87
N ASP A 207 26.46 -0.68 20.26
CA ASP A 207 27.82 -0.88 20.69
C ASP A 207 27.92 -0.30 22.11
N MET A 208 27.71 -1.18 23.09
CA MET A 208 28.05 -0.83 24.47
C MET A 208 29.51 -0.45 24.48
N TRP A 209 29.78 0.80 24.75
CA TRP A 209 31.13 1.32 25.05
C TRP A 209 31.71 0.47 26.14
N VAL A 210 32.75 -0.32 25.79
CA VAL A 210 33.65 -1.00 26.72
C VAL A 210 34.75 -0.04 27.11
#